data_a7643873b8707a61cba591e4a0b96621
#
_entry.id   a7643873b8707a61cba591e4a0b96621
#
_cell.length_a   1.000
_cell.length_b   1.000
_cell.length_c   1.000
_cell.angle_alpha   90.00
_cell.angle_beta   90.00
_cell.angle_gamma   90.00
#
_symmetry.space_group_name_H-M   'P 1'
#
loop_
_entity.id
_entity.type
_entity.pdbx_description
1 polymer ?
#
loop_
_entity_poly.entity_id
_entity_poly.type
_entity_poly.pdbx_seq_one_letter_code
_entity_poly.pdbx_strand_id
1 'polypeptide(L)'
;YADQGRVCLYDDGYMIPTLSEHNTVIILKDGWAGRTPDFSEVTAEAESDRTGLFESRLDAYNGVAWDRAVIWSKGRHFLVIDDLRALEASRYSFQCLWRALGRTRLEGRRWTSEKDGSRFSLLVASDAALSLRESAGTSLNSPPFPLHEARALVQSSAHDLAVGQSAHFANLFYTEWTEAAPRPVE
;
A
#
# COMPACT_ATOMS: atom_id res chain seq x y z
N TYR A 1 2.48 -8.06 -4.05
CA TYR A 1 3.92 -8.12 -4.31
C TYR A 1 4.47 -9.49 -3.95
N ALA A 2 5.21 -10.06 -4.84
CA ALA A 2 5.94 -11.30 -4.59
C ALA A 2 7.42 -11.13 -5.00
N ASP A 3 8.31 -11.79 -4.27
CA ASP A 3 9.74 -11.82 -4.56
C ASP A 3 10.23 -13.27 -4.44
N GLN A 4 10.99 -13.73 -5.45
CA GLN A 4 11.51 -15.10 -5.56
C GLN A 4 10.46 -16.19 -5.27
N GLY A 5 9.25 -16.04 -5.81
CA GLY A 5 8.14 -16.97 -5.63
C GLY A 5 7.43 -16.90 -4.29
N ARG A 6 7.75 -15.95 -3.41
CA ARG A 6 7.12 -15.76 -2.10
C ARG A 6 6.26 -14.50 -2.09
N VAL A 7 5.02 -14.64 -1.62
CA VAL A 7 4.09 -13.51 -1.50
C VAL A 7 4.42 -12.70 -0.25
N CYS A 8 4.80 -11.45 -0.43
CA CYS A 8 5.14 -10.50 0.62
C CYS A 8 3.94 -9.60 0.97
N LEU A 9 3.39 -8.89 -0.01
CA LEU A 9 2.15 -8.15 0.18
C LEU A 9 0.99 -9.00 -0.31
N TYR A 10 -0.05 -9.02 0.50
CA TYR A 10 -1.26 -9.79 0.28
C TYR A 10 -2.45 -8.85 0.09
N ASP A 11 -3.23 -9.10 -0.92
CA ASP A 11 -4.49 -8.42 -1.19
C ASP A 11 -5.62 -9.44 -1.02
N ASP A 12 -6.49 -9.21 -0.06
CA ASP A 12 -7.63 -10.08 0.22
C ASP A 12 -8.90 -9.36 -0.24
N GLY A 13 -9.81 -10.06 -0.84
CA GLY A 13 -11.11 -9.43 -1.08
C GLY A 13 -11.56 -9.33 -2.51
N TYR A 14 -11.06 -10.19 -3.39
CA TYR A 14 -11.66 -10.31 -4.72
C TYR A 14 -13.19 -10.53 -4.68
N MET A 15 -13.67 -11.13 -3.56
CA MET A 15 -15.10 -11.41 -3.33
C MET A 15 -15.77 -10.36 -2.43
N ILE A 16 -15.02 -9.44 -1.80
CA ILE A 16 -15.56 -8.48 -0.84
C ILE A 16 -15.01 -7.09 -1.16
N PRO A 17 -15.86 -6.19 -1.66
CA PRO A 17 -15.41 -4.86 -2.10
C PRO A 17 -15.20 -3.89 -0.94
N THR A 18 -14.54 -4.32 0.14
CA THR A 18 -14.18 -3.46 1.27
C THR A 18 -12.76 -2.95 1.10
N LEU A 19 -12.59 -1.64 0.99
CA LEU A 19 -11.29 -0.99 0.80
C LEU A 19 -10.27 -1.36 1.91
N SER A 20 -10.74 -1.68 3.11
CA SER A 20 -9.88 -2.12 4.21
C SER A 20 -9.15 -3.45 3.97
N GLU A 21 -9.59 -4.23 2.97
CA GLU A 21 -9.00 -5.51 2.62
C GLU A 21 -7.95 -5.41 1.50
N HIS A 22 -7.70 -4.19 0.99
CA HIS A 22 -6.79 -3.91 -0.11
C HIS A 22 -5.56 -3.10 0.30
N ASN A 23 -4.48 -3.19 -0.50
CA ASN A 23 -3.30 -2.33 -0.40
C ASN A 23 -3.59 -0.99 -1.08
N THR A 24 -4.26 -0.10 -0.37
CA THR A 24 -4.90 1.09 -0.94
C THR A 24 -4.85 2.29 -0.01
N VAL A 25 -5.37 3.42 -0.47
CA VAL A 25 -5.67 4.58 0.37
C VAL A 25 -7.19 4.71 0.53
N ILE A 26 -7.66 4.77 1.77
CA ILE A 26 -9.03 5.12 2.12
C ILE A 26 -9.10 6.62 2.34
N ILE A 27 -10.04 7.28 1.69
CA ILE A 27 -10.26 8.73 1.78
C ILE A 27 -11.60 8.98 2.45
N LEU A 28 -11.57 9.65 3.60
CA LEU A 28 -12.77 10.14 4.28
C LEU A 28 -12.80 11.67 4.14
N LYS A 29 -13.91 12.21 3.65
CA LYS A 29 -14.19 13.64 3.59
C LYS A 29 -15.25 13.96 4.64
N ASP A 30 -14.97 14.85 5.58
CA ASP A 30 -15.84 15.19 6.71
C ASP A 30 -16.33 13.97 7.51
N GLY A 31 -15.47 12.93 7.59
CA GLY A 31 -15.76 11.67 8.28
C GLY A 31 -16.54 10.63 7.45
N TRP A 32 -16.90 10.92 6.19
CA TRP A 32 -17.68 10.04 5.34
C TRP A 32 -16.83 9.42 4.22
N ALA A 33 -16.98 8.12 4.00
CA ALA A 33 -16.41 7.43 2.84
C ALA A 33 -17.26 7.71 1.61
N GLY A 34 -16.61 8.10 0.52
CA GLY A 34 -17.25 8.19 -0.80
C GLY A 34 -17.28 6.84 -1.51
N ARG A 35 -18.08 6.79 -2.59
CA ARG A 35 -18.03 5.65 -3.51
C ARG A 35 -16.66 5.63 -4.20
N THR A 36 -16.04 4.47 -4.27
CA THR A 36 -14.82 4.28 -5.06
C THR A 36 -15.15 4.49 -6.55
N PRO A 37 -14.34 5.24 -7.30
CA PRO A 37 -14.50 5.36 -8.75
C PRO A 37 -14.46 4.00 -9.44
N ASP A 38 -15.23 3.86 -10.52
CA ASP A 38 -15.31 2.60 -11.28
C ASP A 38 -14.06 2.38 -12.15
N PHE A 39 -13.27 3.45 -12.42
CA PHE A 39 -12.12 3.43 -13.31
C PHE A 39 -10.95 4.20 -12.72
N SER A 40 -9.75 3.67 -12.95
CA SER A 40 -8.49 4.38 -12.84
C SER A 40 -7.83 4.41 -14.20
N GLU A 41 -7.03 5.43 -14.48
CA GLU A 41 -6.23 5.50 -15.70
C GLU A 41 -4.75 5.29 -15.39
N VAL A 42 -4.02 4.74 -16.35
CA VAL A 42 -2.56 4.73 -16.37
C VAL A 42 -2.11 6.03 -17.02
N THR A 43 -1.40 6.87 -16.26
CA THR A 43 -0.95 8.19 -16.73
C THR A 43 0.47 8.18 -17.27
N ALA A 44 1.31 7.28 -16.77
CA ALA A 44 2.67 7.09 -17.26
C ALA A 44 3.16 5.65 -17.03
N GLU A 45 3.98 5.19 -17.95
CA GLU A 45 4.67 3.91 -17.86
C GLU A 45 6.03 4.04 -18.56
N ALA A 46 7.09 3.54 -17.91
CA ALA A 46 8.42 3.49 -18.49
C ALA A 46 9.21 2.32 -17.91
N GLU A 47 10.03 1.69 -18.72
CA GLU A 47 10.84 0.55 -18.31
C GLU A 47 12.23 0.59 -18.95
N SER A 48 13.24 0.17 -18.18
CA SER A 48 14.61 -0.11 -18.60
C SER A 48 15.08 -1.44 -18.02
N ASP A 49 16.31 -1.86 -18.32
CA ASP A 49 16.90 -3.08 -17.72
C ASP A 49 16.98 -3.02 -16.19
N ARG A 50 17.09 -1.82 -15.61
CA ARG A 50 17.35 -1.62 -14.18
C ARG A 50 16.21 -0.99 -13.41
N THR A 51 15.31 -0.29 -14.08
CA THR A 51 14.26 0.49 -13.44
C THR A 51 12.93 0.32 -14.16
N GLY A 52 11.84 0.47 -13.43
CA GLY A 52 10.48 0.62 -13.96
C GLY A 52 9.77 1.76 -13.28
N LEU A 53 8.87 2.43 -13.99
CA LEU A 53 7.94 3.42 -13.50
C LEU A 53 6.54 3.05 -13.96
N PHE A 54 5.60 3.18 -13.06
CA PHE A 54 4.17 3.06 -13.37
C PHE A 54 3.43 4.14 -12.58
N GLU A 55 2.58 4.90 -13.25
CA GLU A 55 1.72 5.90 -12.61
C GLU A 55 0.26 5.65 -12.98
N SER A 56 -0.61 5.79 -11.98
CA SER A 56 -2.05 5.69 -12.15
C SER A 56 -2.75 6.83 -11.44
N ARG A 57 -3.94 7.19 -11.93
CA ARG A 57 -4.79 8.27 -11.41
C ARG A 57 -6.23 7.82 -11.19
N LEU A 58 -6.80 8.31 -10.10
CA LEU A 58 -8.23 8.38 -9.84
C LEU A 58 -8.66 9.84 -9.76
N ASP A 59 -9.47 10.32 -10.70
CA ASP A 59 -9.73 11.75 -10.84
C ASP A 59 -10.73 12.32 -9.84
N ALA A 60 -11.52 11.66 -9.16
CA ALA A 60 -12.52 12.23 -8.26
C ALA A 60 -12.95 11.27 -7.16
N TYR A 61 -11.98 10.72 -6.44
CA TYR A 61 -12.29 9.84 -5.33
C TYR A 61 -12.55 10.66 -4.05
N ASN A 62 -13.83 10.78 -3.68
CA ASN A 62 -14.31 11.48 -2.48
C ASN A 62 -13.78 12.92 -2.34
N GLY A 63 -13.78 13.69 -3.44
CA GLY A 63 -13.31 15.07 -3.48
C GLY A 63 -11.79 15.23 -3.61
N VAL A 64 -11.08 14.16 -3.95
CA VAL A 64 -9.62 14.13 -4.11
C VAL A 64 -9.25 13.54 -5.46
N ALA A 65 -8.30 14.14 -6.17
CA ALA A 65 -7.54 13.47 -7.22
C ALA A 65 -6.39 12.71 -6.56
N TRP A 66 -6.33 11.41 -6.82
CA TRP A 66 -5.30 10.53 -6.26
C TRP A 66 -4.40 9.99 -7.35
N ASP A 67 -3.14 10.37 -7.31
CA ASP A 67 -2.08 9.86 -8.15
C ASP A 67 -1.21 8.87 -7.35
N ARG A 68 -0.97 7.68 -7.92
CA ARG A 68 -0.05 6.69 -7.36
C ARG A 68 1.08 6.41 -8.34
N ALA A 69 2.30 6.70 -7.92
CA ALA A 69 3.51 6.32 -8.65
C ALA A 69 4.19 5.12 -7.99
N VAL A 70 4.59 4.14 -8.78
CA VAL A 70 5.43 3.01 -8.39
C VAL A 70 6.74 3.10 -9.14
N ILE A 71 7.83 3.30 -8.42
CA ILE A 71 9.19 3.37 -8.97
C ILE A 71 9.92 2.10 -8.52
N TRP A 72 10.30 1.28 -9.46
CA TRP A 72 10.92 -0.01 -9.20
C TRP A 72 12.40 -0.03 -9.58
N SER A 73 13.28 -0.25 -8.62
CA SER A 73 14.69 -0.63 -8.83
C SER A 73 14.75 -2.15 -8.85
N LYS A 74 14.87 -2.73 -10.05
CA LYS A 74 14.75 -4.18 -10.30
C LYS A 74 15.74 -4.97 -9.45
N GLY A 75 15.25 -6.01 -8.77
CA GLY A 75 16.05 -6.85 -7.88
C GLY A 75 16.50 -6.20 -6.57
N ARG A 76 16.02 -5.00 -6.22
CA ARG A 76 16.45 -4.27 -5.02
C ARG A 76 15.29 -3.81 -4.16
N HIS A 77 14.51 -2.86 -4.67
CA HIS A 77 13.42 -2.22 -3.94
C HIS A 77 12.42 -1.57 -4.88
N PHE A 78 11.27 -1.22 -4.36
CA PHE A 78 10.37 -0.28 -5.04
C PHE A 78 9.85 0.76 -4.05
N LEU A 79 9.58 1.94 -4.59
CA LEU A 79 9.00 3.07 -3.87
C LEU A 79 7.59 3.30 -4.41
N VAL A 80 6.62 3.40 -3.50
CA VAL A 80 5.25 3.82 -3.83
C VAL A 80 5.02 5.19 -3.24
N ILE A 81 4.58 6.12 -4.09
CA ILE A 81 4.22 7.47 -3.70
C ILE A 81 2.76 7.68 -4.05
N ASP A 82 1.97 8.09 -3.06
CA ASP A 82 0.59 8.52 -3.24
C ASP A 82 0.51 10.03 -3.05
N ASP A 83 0.03 10.76 -4.05
CA ASP A 83 -0.33 12.18 -3.98
C ASP A 83 -1.85 12.32 -3.97
N LEU A 84 -2.36 13.01 -2.96
CA LEU A 84 -3.78 13.13 -2.64
C LEU A 84 -4.16 14.61 -2.68
N ARG A 85 -4.49 15.12 -3.86
CA ARG A 85 -4.78 16.54 -4.11
C ARG A 85 -6.26 16.84 -3.95
N ALA A 86 -6.59 17.75 -3.02
CA ALA A 86 -7.96 18.18 -2.78
C ALA A 86 -8.55 18.92 -3.98
N LEU A 87 -9.69 18.46 -4.46
CA LEU A 87 -10.52 19.11 -5.49
C LEU A 87 -11.56 20.05 -4.87
N GLU A 88 -11.84 19.87 -3.60
CA GLU A 88 -12.77 20.64 -2.80
C GLU A 88 -12.11 20.99 -1.46
N ALA A 89 -12.40 22.19 -0.94
CA ALA A 89 -11.93 22.56 0.40
C ALA A 89 -12.74 21.79 1.45
N SER A 90 -12.07 20.99 2.29
CA SER A 90 -12.73 20.17 3.30
C SER A 90 -11.75 19.61 4.33
N ARG A 91 -12.28 19.00 5.37
CA ARG A 91 -11.51 18.17 6.29
C ARG A 91 -11.41 16.74 5.77
N TYR A 92 -10.18 16.31 5.51
CA TYR A 92 -9.88 14.97 5.02
C TYR A 92 -9.19 14.13 6.07
N SER A 93 -9.53 12.84 6.11
CA SER A 93 -8.76 11.82 6.82
C SER A 93 -8.35 10.75 5.82
N PHE A 94 -7.05 10.46 5.77
CA PHE A 94 -6.46 9.49 4.87
C PHE A 94 -5.93 8.30 5.65
N GLN A 95 -6.13 7.09 5.12
CA GLN A 95 -5.55 5.86 5.65
C GLN A 95 -4.89 5.08 4.51
N CYS A 96 -3.55 5.04 4.51
CA CYS A 96 -2.80 4.19 3.60
C CYS A 96 -2.58 2.83 4.27
N LEU A 97 -3.03 1.76 3.60
CA LEU A 97 -3.01 0.39 4.12
C LEU A 97 -2.07 -0.48 3.31
N TRP A 98 -1.26 -1.26 4.03
CA TRP A 98 -0.40 -2.30 3.47
C TRP A 98 -0.60 -3.59 4.24
N ARG A 99 -0.86 -4.68 3.53
CA ARG A 99 -1.16 -5.99 4.12
C ARG A 99 -0.05 -6.98 3.79
N ALA A 100 0.41 -7.71 4.79
CA ALA A 100 1.41 -8.74 4.61
C ALA A 100 1.01 -10.01 5.36
N LEU A 101 1.53 -11.14 4.87
CA LEU A 101 1.42 -12.44 5.50
C LEU A 101 2.65 -12.69 6.38
N GLY A 102 2.48 -13.47 7.44
CA GLY A 102 3.57 -13.85 8.32
C GLY A 102 3.60 -13.09 9.64
N ARG A 103 4.69 -13.20 10.36
CA ARG A 103 4.87 -12.53 11.65
C ARG A 103 5.36 -11.10 11.43
N THR A 104 4.52 -10.14 11.77
CA THR A 104 4.82 -8.72 11.58
C THR A 104 5.34 -8.04 12.84
N ARG A 105 6.07 -6.94 12.65
CA ARG A 105 6.56 -6.07 13.70
C ARG A 105 6.70 -4.65 13.20
N LEU A 106 6.15 -3.69 13.95
CA LEU A 106 6.30 -2.27 13.70
C LEU A 106 7.29 -1.67 14.70
N GLU A 107 8.38 -1.08 14.20
CA GLU A 107 9.40 -0.39 14.98
C GLU A 107 9.64 1.01 14.40
N GLY A 108 9.14 2.02 15.09
CA GLY A 108 9.19 3.38 14.58
C GLY A 108 8.49 3.48 13.22
N ARG A 109 9.24 3.76 12.17
CA ARG A 109 8.74 3.87 10.79
C ARG A 109 9.02 2.63 9.92
N ARG A 110 9.59 1.59 10.47
CA ARG A 110 9.86 0.33 9.77
C ARG A 110 8.85 -0.73 10.19
N TRP A 111 8.14 -1.27 9.22
CA TRP A 111 7.28 -2.43 9.39
C TRP A 111 7.89 -3.62 8.67
N THR A 112 8.01 -4.73 9.37
CA THR A 112 8.61 -5.96 8.83
C THR A 112 7.61 -7.09 8.88
N SER A 113 7.73 -8.02 7.94
CA SER A 113 7.03 -9.30 7.97
C SER A 113 8.01 -10.43 7.69
N GLU A 114 8.01 -11.44 8.54
CA GLU A 114 8.84 -12.64 8.40
C GLU A 114 7.98 -13.83 8.02
N LYS A 115 8.33 -14.45 6.90
CA LYS A 115 7.65 -15.65 6.41
C LYS A 115 8.61 -16.48 5.56
N ASP A 116 8.62 -17.79 5.78
CA ASP A 116 9.35 -18.77 4.95
C ASP A 116 10.82 -18.41 4.69
N GLY A 117 11.56 -17.95 5.74
CA GLY A 117 12.98 -17.59 5.67
C GLY A 117 13.27 -16.29 4.92
N SER A 118 12.25 -15.47 4.64
CA SER A 118 12.39 -14.13 4.08
C SER A 118 11.90 -13.08 5.08
N ARG A 119 12.53 -11.91 5.03
CA ARG A 119 12.04 -10.72 5.71
C ARG A 119 11.68 -9.67 4.68
N PHE A 120 10.42 -9.36 4.59
CA PHE A 120 9.91 -8.22 3.85
C PHE A 120 9.91 -7.00 4.76
N SER A 121 10.36 -5.86 4.24
CA SER A 121 10.42 -4.60 4.97
C SER A 121 9.71 -3.50 4.21
N LEU A 122 8.92 -2.72 4.93
CA LEU A 122 8.31 -1.47 4.48
C LEU A 122 8.84 -0.35 5.39
N LEU A 123 9.48 0.64 4.78
CA LEU A 123 9.90 1.87 5.45
C LEU A 123 8.96 2.99 5.06
N VAL A 124 8.28 3.60 6.04
CA VAL A 124 7.46 4.80 5.85
C VAL A 124 8.39 5.99 5.66
N ALA A 125 8.50 6.47 4.43
CA ALA A 125 9.43 7.53 4.00
C ALA A 125 8.79 8.93 3.98
N SER A 126 7.48 9.05 4.27
CA SER A 126 6.79 10.34 4.35
C SER A 126 7.35 11.22 5.45
N ASP A 127 7.52 12.52 5.18
CA ASP A 127 7.95 13.52 6.17
C ASP A 127 6.83 13.92 7.14
N ALA A 128 5.58 13.73 6.73
CA ALA A 128 4.40 14.10 7.50
C ALA A 128 4.31 13.37 8.85
N ALA A 129 3.70 14.02 9.82
CA ALA A 129 3.31 13.39 11.07
C ALA A 129 2.19 12.37 10.80
N LEU A 130 2.53 11.10 10.78
CA LEU A 130 1.61 10.00 10.58
C LEU A 130 1.38 9.24 11.88
N SER A 131 0.15 8.84 12.14
CA SER A 131 -0.15 7.80 13.11
C SER A 131 0.05 6.44 12.44
N LEU A 132 0.91 5.61 13.01
CA LEU A 132 1.22 4.27 12.51
C LEU A 132 0.69 3.24 13.49
N ARG A 133 -0.03 2.24 13.01
CA ARG A 133 -0.50 1.12 13.83
C ARG A 133 -0.57 -0.16 13.02
N GLU A 134 -0.41 -1.28 13.70
CA GLU A 134 -0.76 -2.59 13.16
C GLU A 134 -2.23 -2.89 13.46
N SER A 135 -2.88 -3.53 12.52
CA SER A 135 -4.23 -4.06 12.66
C SER A 135 -4.22 -5.55 12.32
N ALA A 136 -4.96 -6.35 13.07
CA ALA A 136 -5.28 -7.69 12.64
C ALA A 136 -6.10 -7.58 11.35
N GLY A 137 -5.64 -8.22 10.29
CA GLY A 137 -6.44 -8.36 9.09
C GLY A 137 -7.58 -9.35 9.36
N THR A 138 -8.77 -9.04 8.90
CA THR A 138 -9.82 -10.02 8.80
C THR A 138 -9.57 -10.84 7.54
N SER A 139 -9.09 -12.05 7.71
CA SER A 139 -9.05 -13.00 6.61
C SER A 139 -10.46 -13.56 6.43
N LEU A 140 -11.22 -13.01 5.50
CA LEU A 140 -12.49 -13.58 5.10
C LEU A 140 -12.22 -14.64 4.02
N ASN A 141 -11.76 -15.79 4.46
CA ASN A 141 -11.57 -16.91 3.55
C ASN A 141 -12.86 -17.68 3.39
N SER A 142 -13.31 -17.72 2.15
CA SER A 142 -14.31 -18.72 1.76
C SER A 142 -13.61 -20.02 1.34
N PRO A 143 -14.02 -21.18 1.84
CA PRO A 143 -13.51 -22.44 1.29
C PRO A 143 -13.64 -22.46 -0.24
N PRO A 144 -12.66 -23.01 -0.99
CA PRO A 144 -11.60 -23.93 -0.56
C PRO A 144 -10.25 -23.27 -0.22
N PHE A 145 -10.17 -21.95 -0.12
CA PHE A 145 -8.90 -21.27 0.10
C PHE A 145 -8.44 -21.35 1.55
N PRO A 146 -7.13 -21.58 1.80
CA PRO A 146 -6.61 -21.64 3.15
C PRO A 146 -6.71 -20.30 3.86
N LEU A 147 -7.01 -20.34 5.17
CA LEU A 147 -7.01 -19.16 6.02
C LEU A 147 -5.59 -18.56 6.11
N HIS A 148 -5.40 -17.37 5.62
CA HIS A 148 -4.16 -16.62 5.79
C HIS A 148 -4.39 -15.54 6.85
N GLU A 149 -3.61 -15.54 7.91
CA GLU A 149 -3.57 -14.44 8.85
C GLU A 149 -2.78 -13.28 8.22
N ALA A 150 -3.47 -12.37 7.59
CA ALA A 150 -2.87 -11.12 7.14
C ALA A 150 -2.82 -10.11 8.30
N ARG A 151 -1.75 -9.34 8.35
CA ARG A 151 -1.62 -8.16 9.21
C ARG A 151 -1.57 -6.93 8.33
N ALA A 152 -2.13 -5.84 8.80
CA ALA A 152 -2.11 -4.57 8.07
C ALA A 152 -1.33 -3.51 8.83
N LEU A 153 -0.41 -2.82 8.14
CA LEU A 153 0.09 -1.53 8.56
C LEU A 153 -0.91 -0.47 8.12
N VAL A 154 -1.41 0.31 9.05
CA VAL A 154 -2.30 1.45 8.79
C VAL A 154 -1.54 2.73 9.11
N GLN A 155 -1.34 3.56 8.10
CA GLN A 155 -0.77 4.90 8.21
C GLN A 155 -1.91 5.89 8.10
N SER A 156 -2.10 6.74 9.10
CA SER A 156 -3.24 7.67 9.14
C SER A 156 -2.77 9.11 9.29
N SER A 157 -3.42 10.01 8.56
CA SER A 157 -3.27 11.46 8.70
C SER A 157 -4.62 12.17 8.57
N ALA A 158 -4.72 13.38 9.11
CA ALA A 158 -5.90 14.23 8.97
C ALA A 158 -5.46 15.66 8.66
N HIS A 159 -6.14 16.30 7.72
CA HIS A 159 -5.80 17.61 7.19
C HIS A 159 -7.05 18.43 6.88
N ASP A 160 -7.03 19.72 7.16
CA ASP A 160 -7.95 20.69 6.58
C ASP A 160 -7.27 21.22 5.29
N LEU A 161 -7.73 20.76 4.13
CA LEU A 161 -7.13 21.09 2.83
C LEU A 161 -8.01 22.10 2.06
N ALA A 162 -7.37 23.14 1.55
CA ALA A 162 -7.96 23.98 0.52
C ALA A 162 -7.83 23.31 -0.86
N VAL A 163 -8.61 23.78 -1.84
CA VAL A 163 -8.51 23.30 -3.23
C VAL A 163 -7.07 23.42 -3.75
N GLY A 164 -6.56 22.34 -4.31
CA GLY A 164 -5.22 22.25 -4.87
C GLY A 164 -4.12 21.89 -3.86
N GLN A 165 -4.40 21.87 -2.56
CA GLN A 165 -3.44 21.35 -1.58
C GLN A 165 -3.42 19.83 -1.56
N SER A 166 -2.26 19.24 -1.24
CA SER A 166 -2.05 17.79 -1.23
C SER A 166 -1.60 17.27 0.12
N ALA A 167 -1.95 16.02 0.38
CA ALA A 167 -1.32 15.14 1.37
C ALA A 167 -0.60 14.01 0.64
N HIS A 168 0.45 13.43 1.26
CA HIS A 168 1.31 12.44 0.60
C HIS A 168 1.59 11.26 1.51
N PHE A 169 1.68 10.07 0.89
CA PHE A 169 2.32 8.91 1.48
C PHE A 169 3.49 8.48 0.59
N ALA A 170 4.61 8.10 1.22
CA ALA A 170 5.74 7.52 0.53
C ALA A 170 6.21 6.28 1.30
N ASN A 171 6.31 5.16 0.60
CA ASN A 171 6.60 3.86 1.17
C ASN A 171 7.67 3.16 0.36
N LEU A 172 8.80 2.82 0.99
CA LEU A 172 9.88 2.06 0.40
C LEU A 172 9.77 0.58 0.81
N PHE A 173 9.83 -0.31 -0.16
CA PHE A 173 9.67 -1.74 0.00
C PHE A 173 10.92 -2.48 -0.45
N TYR A 174 11.38 -3.44 0.36
CA TYR A 174 12.49 -4.32 0.01
C TYR A 174 12.40 -5.64 0.77
N THR A 175 13.08 -6.66 0.25
CA THR A 175 13.15 -8.00 0.84
C THR A 175 14.59 -8.32 1.22
N GLU A 176 14.78 -8.88 2.41
CA GLU A 176 16.04 -9.43 2.90
C GLU A 176 15.86 -10.95 3.06
N TRP A 177 16.82 -11.70 2.58
CA TRP A 177 16.83 -13.15 2.75
C TRP A 177 17.64 -13.49 4.01
N THR A 178 17.00 -14.15 4.98
CA THR A 178 17.63 -14.54 6.25
C THR A 178 18.34 -15.88 6.16
N GLU A 179 18.01 -16.68 5.15
CA GLU A 179 18.66 -17.94 4.79
C GLU A 179 19.05 -17.91 3.31
N ALA A 180 20.08 -18.68 2.93
CA ALA A 180 20.41 -18.84 1.52
C ALA A 180 19.17 -19.38 0.82
N ALA A 181 18.49 -18.55 0.04
CA ALA A 181 17.30 -18.97 -0.69
C ALA A 181 17.63 -20.20 -1.52
N PRO A 182 16.83 -21.26 -1.48
CA PRO A 182 17.00 -22.36 -2.41
C PRO A 182 16.88 -21.76 -3.81
N ARG A 183 17.91 -21.98 -4.65
CA ARG A 183 17.86 -21.52 -6.06
C ARG A 183 16.61 -22.14 -6.69
N PRO A 184 15.84 -21.38 -7.47
CA PRO A 184 14.77 -21.99 -8.24
C PRO A 184 15.38 -23.11 -9.07
N VAL A 185 14.76 -24.28 -9.03
CA VAL A 185 15.11 -25.39 -9.92
C VAL A 185 14.71 -24.90 -11.31
N GLU A 186 15.68 -24.77 -12.21
CA GLU A 186 15.50 -24.44 -13.63
C GLU A 186 14.63 -25.49 -14.33
#